data_9ba560c34945af082e8544261a343d11
#
_entry.id   9ba560c34945af082e8544261a343d11
#
_cell.length_a   1.000
_cell.length_b   1.000
_cell.length_c   1.000
_cell.angle_alpha   90.00
_cell.angle_beta   90.00
_cell.angle_gamma   90.00
#
_symmetry.space_group_name_H-M   'P 1'
#
loop_
_entity.id
_entity.type
_entity.pdbx_description
1 polymer ?
#
loop_
_entity_poly.entity_id
_entity_poly.type
_entity_poly.pdbx_seq_one_letter_code
_entity_poly.pdbx_strand_id
1 'polypeptide(L)'
;MDKTLYDLMDWAGIEEIVYSEAANPHRMLGAHMTPEGMLVQAFIPTARDITVKLSATGKQYQMEMADETGFFAALIPRKTLADYTLLVFYDNGTLSEIHDPYSFAPQFTESDLKKFEAGVHYSIYNKMGAHPMTVKGVSGVYFAVWAPEAMRVSVVGDFNLWDGRRSQMRRLGDSGVFEIFIPELKKGAVYKYEIKFKNGDPALKADPYANYAELRPNTASIVWDLDEYKSVSYTHLRAH
;
A
#
# COMPACT_ATOMS: atom_id res chain seq x y z
N MET A 1 -1.16 -0.63 27.83
CA MET A 1 -2.27 -0.27 26.89
C MET A 1 -3.49 0.13 27.69
N ASP A 2 -4.16 1.22 27.27
CA ASP A 2 -5.42 1.62 27.88
C ASP A 2 -6.48 0.54 27.69
N LYS A 3 -7.33 0.33 28.73
CA LYS A 3 -8.32 -0.78 28.71
C LYS A 3 -9.31 -0.64 27.57
N THR A 4 -9.78 0.58 27.28
CA THR A 4 -10.72 0.85 26.20
C THR A 4 -10.10 0.49 24.83
N LEU A 5 -8.85 0.87 24.63
CA LEU A 5 -8.11 0.53 23.41
C LEU A 5 -7.94 -0.99 23.30
N TYR A 6 -7.59 -1.68 24.40
CA TYR A 6 -7.43 -3.13 24.42
C TYR A 6 -8.71 -3.87 24.02
N ASP A 7 -9.86 -3.41 24.54
CA ASP A 7 -11.18 -4.04 24.28
C ASP A 7 -11.66 -3.82 22.83
N LEU A 8 -11.13 -2.80 22.13
CA LEU A 8 -11.42 -2.51 20.73
C LEU A 8 -10.54 -3.30 19.73
N MET A 9 -9.48 -3.94 20.20
CA MET A 9 -8.52 -4.61 19.33
C MET A 9 -9.05 -5.96 18.86
N ASP A 10 -8.98 -6.21 17.54
CA ASP A 10 -9.17 -7.52 16.94
C ASP A 10 -7.84 -8.28 16.95
N TRP A 11 -7.58 -9.02 18.03
CA TRP A 11 -6.32 -9.72 18.25
C TRP A 11 -6.04 -10.79 17.19
N ALA A 12 -7.07 -11.48 16.69
CA ALA A 12 -6.91 -12.46 15.62
C ALA A 12 -6.50 -11.78 14.31
N GLY A 13 -7.11 -10.65 13.98
CA GLY A 13 -6.73 -9.86 12.81
C GLY A 13 -5.34 -9.24 12.94
N ILE A 14 -4.88 -8.88 14.14
CA ILE A 14 -3.49 -8.44 14.38
C ILE A 14 -2.52 -9.55 14.03
N GLU A 15 -2.78 -10.79 14.46
CA GLU A 15 -1.95 -11.94 14.12
C GLU A 15 -1.90 -12.15 12.60
N GLU A 16 -3.03 -12.05 11.88
CA GLU A 16 -3.05 -12.14 10.42
C GLU A 16 -2.16 -11.08 9.75
N ILE A 17 -2.15 -9.83 10.26
CA ILE A 17 -1.28 -8.77 9.76
C ILE A 17 0.19 -9.07 10.05
N VAL A 18 0.51 -9.42 11.29
CA VAL A 18 1.87 -9.68 11.76
C VAL A 18 2.50 -10.86 11.03
N TYR A 19 1.75 -11.95 10.85
CA TYR A 19 2.20 -13.13 10.10
C TYR A 19 2.05 -12.98 8.58
N SER A 20 1.57 -11.81 8.12
CA SER A 20 1.41 -11.52 6.70
C SER A 20 0.48 -12.50 5.99
N GLU A 21 -0.69 -12.70 6.56
CA GLU A 21 -1.73 -13.63 6.09
C GLU A 21 -3.06 -12.91 5.76
N ALA A 22 -3.15 -11.62 6.09
CA ALA A 22 -4.34 -10.83 5.82
C ALA A 22 -4.55 -10.62 4.32
N ALA A 23 -5.70 -11.06 3.81
CA ALA A 23 -6.10 -10.80 2.42
C ALA A 23 -6.52 -9.34 2.19
N ASN A 24 -7.02 -8.68 3.24
CA ASN A 24 -7.42 -7.27 3.19
C ASN A 24 -6.94 -6.50 4.42
N PRO A 25 -5.67 -6.07 4.44
CA PRO A 25 -5.10 -5.34 5.57
C PRO A 25 -5.78 -3.99 5.84
N HIS A 26 -6.41 -3.36 4.84
CA HIS A 26 -7.14 -2.11 5.00
C HIS A 26 -8.41 -2.23 5.85
N ARG A 27 -8.88 -3.43 6.18
CA ARG A 27 -9.97 -3.63 7.15
C ARG A 27 -9.55 -3.27 8.56
N MET A 28 -8.25 -3.33 8.84
CA MET A 28 -7.69 -3.11 10.15
C MET A 28 -6.73 -1.93 10.16
N LEU A 29 -5.73 -1.93 9.27
CA LEU A 29 -4.76 -0.85 9.16
C LEU A 29 -5.40 0.43 8.62
N GLY A 30 -4.87 1.57 9.02
CA GLY A 30 -5.45 2.87 8.73
C GLY A 30 -6.35 3.39 9.85
N ALA A 31 -7.27 4.28 9.51
CA ALA A 31 -8.20 4.89 10.44
C ALA A 31 -9.62 4.35 10.25
N HIS A 32 -10.24 3.92 11.35
CA HIS A 32 -11.59 3.38 11.38
C HIS A 32 -12.42 4.04 12.47
N MET A 33 -13.72 4.27 12.21
CA MET A 33 -14.61 4.79 13.24
C MET A 33 -15.12 3.66 14.13
N THR A 34 -15.04 3.90 15.44
CA THR A 34 -15.66 3.08 16.48
C THR A 34 -16.67 3.92 17.27
N PRO A 35 -17.53 3.33 18.10
CA PRO A 35 -18.40 4.10 19.01
C PRO A 35 -17.63 5.03 19.95
N GLU A 36 -16.41 4.64 20.34
CA GLU A 36 -15.54 5.35 21.30
C GLU A 36 -14.70 6.46 20.63
N GLY A 37 -14.51 6.38 19.28
CA GLY A 37 -13.72 7.37 18.56
C GLY A 37 -13.11 6.87 17.27
N MET A 38 -12.14 7.60 16.74
CA MET A 38 -11.35 7.20 15.58
C MET A 38 -10.19 6.33 16.03
N LEU A 39 -10.24 5.03 15.72
CA LEU A 39 -9.17 4.08 15.95
C LEU A 39 -8.19 4.13 14.76
N VAL A 40 -6.92 4.43 15.03
CA VAL A 40 -5.84 4.39 14.03
C VAL A 40 -4.93 3.23 14.36
N GLN A 41 -4.68 2.38 13.38
CA GLN A 41 -3.84 1.19 13.52
C GLN A 41 -2.77 1.18 12.43
N ALA A 42 -1.53 0.90 12.80
CA ALA A 42 -0.38 0.86 11.90
C ALA A 42 0.53 -0.33 12.20
N PHE A 43 1.07 -0.94 11.16
CA PHE A 43 2.06 -2.01 11.29
C PHE A 43 3.35 -1.59 10.60
N ILE A 44 4.36 -1.25 11.40
CA ILE A 44 5.68 -0.79 10.94
C ILE A 44 6.75 -1.50 11.77
N PRO A 45 7.24 -2.67 11.32
CA PRO A 45 8.16 -3.53 12.09
C PRO A 45 9.46 -2.87 12.54
N THR A 46 9.88 -1.79 11.89
CA THR A 46 11.12 -1.05 12.21
C THR A 46 10.85 0.22 13.02
N ALA A 47 9.59 0.45 13.42
CA ALA A 47 9.25 1.59 14.27
C ALA A 47 9.47 1.25 15.74
N ARG A 48 10.08 2.18 16.45
CA ARG A 48 10.18 2.18 17.92
C ARG A 48 8.99 2.88 18.55
N ASP A 49 8.60 4.02 17.97
CA ASP A 49 7.46 4.83 18.41
C ASP A 49 6.75 5.42 17.22
N ILE A 50 5.41 5.55 17.33
CA ILE A 50 4.59 6.20 16.32
C ILE A 50 3.63 7.19 16.97
N THR A 51 3.49 8.36 16.36
CA THR A 51 2.54 9.39 16.76
C THR A 51 1.64 9.76 15.59
N VAL A 52 0.33 9.75 15.78
CA VAL A 52 -0.65 10.25 14.81
C VAL A 52 -0.69 11.77 14.92
N LYS A 53 -0.50 12.47 13.78
CA LYS A 53 -0.63 13.93 13.68
C LYS A 53 -1.81 14.27 12.78
N LEU A 54 -2.83 14.91 13.32
CA LEU A 54 -4.00 15.34 12.55
C LEU A 54 -3.64 16.49 11.62
N SER A 55 -3.94 16.35 10.33
CA SER A 55 -3.54 17.32 9.30
C SER A 55 -4.18 18.70 9.50
N ALA A 56 -5.47 18.75 9.88
CA ALA A 56 -6.20 20.02 10.02
C ALA A 56 -5.80 20.84 11.25
N THR A 57 -5.37 20.21 12.34
CA THR A 57 -5.14 20.87 13.63
C THR A 57 -3.69 20.79 14.12
N GLY A 58 -2.89 19.91 13.53
CA GLY A 58 -1.54 19.57 14.00
C GLY A 58 -1.52 18.84 15.35
N LYS A 59 -2.70 18.50 15.91
CA LYS A 59 -2.77 17.81 17.20
C LYS A 59 -2.20 16.40 17.06
N GLN A 60 -1.41 16.01 18.06
CA GLN A 60 -0.68 14.75 18.08
C GLN A 60 -1.24 13.80 19.13
N TYR A 61 -1.23 12.51 18.79
CA TYR A 61 -1.67 11.42 19.65
C TYR A 61 -0.66 10.29 19.58
N GLN A 62 -0.01 9.97 20.70
CA GLN A 62 0.91 8.86 20.80
C GLN A 62 0.17 7.55 20.56
N MET A 63 0.73 6.68 19.72
CA MET A 63 0.23 5.31 19.55
C MET A 63 0.84 4.40 20.63
N GLU A 64 0.06 3.43 21.08
CA GLU A 64 0.53 2.38 21.95
C GLU A 64 0.92 1.15 21.13
N MET A 65 2.05 0.53 21.47
CA MET A 65 2.47 -0.72 20.87
C MET A 65 1.56 -1.85 21.36
N ALA A 66 0.83 -2.45 20.43
CA ALA A 66 -0.07 -3.57 20.70
C ALA A 66 0.62 -4.92 20.54
N ASP A 67 1.60 -5.01 19.63
CA ASP A 67 2.42 -6.19 19.43
C ASP A 67 3.89 -5.77 19.19
N GLU A 68 4.82 -6.51 19.81
CA GLU A 68 6.26 -6.22 19.77
C GLU A 68 6.90 -6.33 18.39
N THR A 69 6.21 -6.95 17.42
CA THR A 69 6.66 -7.01 16.04
C THR A 69 6.46 -5.70 15.27
N GLY A 70 5.88 -4.67 15.93
CA GLY A 70 5.69 -3.33 15.37
C GLY A 70 4.25 -2.99 15.01
N PHE A 71 3.26 -3.59 15.68
CA PHE A 71 1.87 -3.20 15.55
C PHE A 71 1.50 -2.14 16.60
N PHE A 72 0.99 -1.00 16.13
CA PHE A 72 0.65 0.15 16.97
C PHE A 72 -0.80 0.54 16.78
N ALA A 73 -1.41 1.08 17.84
CA ALA A 73 -2.78 1.57 17.80
C ALA A 73 -2.96 2.82 18.66
N ALA A 74 -3.89 3.70 18.25
CA ALA A 74 -4.32 4.86 19.04
C ALA A 74 -5.82 5.08 18.87
N LEU A 75 -6.49 5.37 19.98
CA LEU A 75 -7.88 5.82 19.98
C LEU A 75 -7.93 7.34 20.13
N ILE A 76 -8.45 8.02 19.10
CA ILE A 76 -8.55 9.46 19.04
C ILE A 76 -10.00 9.86 19.33
N PRO A 77 -10.28 10.74 20.35
CA PRO A 77 -11.62 11.10 20.73
C PRO A 77 -12.28 12.03 19.70
N ARG A 78 -12.78 11.43 18.62
CA ARG A 78 -13.46 12.11 17.49
C ARG A 78 -14.69 11.34 17.06
N LYS A 79 -15.65 12.06 16.49
CA LYS A 79 -16.90 11.48 15.95
C LYS A 79 -16.89 11.28 14.43
N THR A 80 -15.80 11.69 13.76
CA THR A 80 -15.65 11.60 12.30
C THR A 80 -14.21 11.28 11.96
N LEU A 81 -13.98 10.61 10.82
CA LEU A 81 -12.65 10.43 10.26
C LEU A 81 -11.98 11.78 10.00
N ALA A 82 -10.67 11.81 10.11
CA ALA A 82 -9.85 12.95 9.77
C ALA A 82 -8.59 12.49 9.02
N ASP A 83 -8.10 13.35 8.13
CA ASP A 83 -6.81 13.12 7.50
C ASP A 83 -5.68 13.33 8.52
N TYR A 84 -4.66 12.50 8.42
CA TYR A 84 -3.54 12.47 9.33
C TYR A 84 -2.25 12.03 8.63
N THR A 85 -1.14 12.26 9.30
CA THR A 85 0.18 11.67 9.01
C THR A 85 0.67 10.91 10.22
N LEU A 86 1.66 10.06 10.01
CA LEU A 86 2.35 9.33 11.07
C LEU A 86 3.75 9.91 11.27
N LEU A 87 4.06 10.33 12.47
CA LEU A 87 5.42 10.63 12.89
C LEU A 87 6.02 9.34 13.42
N VAL A 88 6.96 8.76 12.67
CA VAL A 88 7.55 7.46 12.98
C VAL A 88 8.99 7.67 13.45
N PHE A 89 9.26 7.23 14.66
CA PHE A 89 10.62 7.13 15.19
C PHE A 89 11.12 5.70 15.02
N TYR A 90 12.11 5.53 14.17
CA TYR A 90 12.64 4.22 13.80
C TYR A 90 13.74 3.74 14.76
N ASP A 91 13.99 2.43 14.78
CA ASP A 91 15.03 1.79 15.58
C ASP A 91 16.44 2.32 15.29
N ASN A 92 16.68 2.80 14.07
CA ASN A 92 17.94 3.42 13.67
C ASN A 92 18.11 4.88 14.15
N GLY A 93 17.16 5.41 14.93
CA GLY A 93 17.15 6.77 15.45
C GLY A 93 16.64 7.85 14.49
N THR A 94 16.14 7.47 13.30
CA THR A 94 15.56 8.42 12.35
C THR A 94 14.12 8.75 12.72
N LEU A 95 13.73 10.03 12.63
CA LEU A 95 12.35 10.49 12.73
C LEU A 95 11.88 10.89 11.33
N SER A 96 10.72 10.37 10.90
CA SER A 96 10.11 10.72 9.63
C SER A 96 8.62 10.98 9.79
N GLU A 97 8.10 11.97 9.08
CA GLU A 97 6.65 12.16 8.90
C GLU A 97 6.26 11.49 7.59
N ILE A 98 5.33 10.54 7.64
CA ILE A 98 4.88 9.76 6.48
C ILE A 98 3.37 9.79 6.36
N HIS A 99 2.87 9.68 5.12
CA HIS A 99 1.46 9.38 4.89
C HIS A 99 1.22 7.88 5.05
N ASP A 100 0.12 7.52 5.69
CA ASP A 100 -0.26 6.11 5.88
C ASP A 100 -0.83 5.54 4.56
N PRO A 101 -0.21 4.52 3.95
CA PRO A 101 -0.72 3.89 2.74
C PRO A 101 -2.15 3.36 2.88
N TYR A 102 -2.53 2.95 4.09
CA TYR A 102 -3.82 2.36 4.40
C TYR A 102 -4.96 3.39 4.59
N SER A 103 -4.63 4.69 4.55
CA SER A 103 -5.61 5.79 4.60
C SER A 103 -6.25 6.13 3.25
N PHE A 104 -5.78 5.51 2.15
CA PHE A 104 -6.24 5.81 0.80
C PHE A 104 -7.32 4.82 0.33
N ALA A 105 -8.37 5.38 -0.28
CA ALA A 105 -9.46 4.59 -0.87
C ALA A 105 -8.99 3.78 -2.09
N PRO A 106 -9.73 2.72 -2.49
CA PRO A 106 -9.45 1.99 -3.72
C PRO A 106 -9.42 2.91 -4.94
N GLN A 107 -8.44 2.66 -5.83
CA GLN A 107 -8.33 3.35 -7.12
C GLN A 107 -8.90 2.51 -8.28
N PHE A 108 -9.04 1.21 -8.07
CA PHE A 108 -9.77 0.32 -8.96
C PHE A 108 -11.26 0.43 -8.65
N THR A 109 -12.04 1.00 -9.56
CA THR A 109 -13.46 1.27 -9.30
C THR A 109 -14.32 0.02 -9.46
N GLU A 110 -15.55 0.04 -8.90
CA GLU A 110 -16.51 -1.05 -9.12
C GLU A 110 -16.83 -1.26 -10.62
N SER A 111 -16.84 -0.17 -11.40
CA SER A 111 -17.01 -0.26 -12.86
C SER A 111 -15.83 -0.96 -13.52
N ASP A 112 -14.60 -0.68 -13.06
CA ASP A 112 -13.40 -1.35 -13.55
C ASP A 112 -13.45 -2.84 -13.21
N LEU A 113 -13.85 -3.21 -11.98
CA LEU A 113 -13.99 -4.61 -11.56
C LEU A 113 -15.02 -5.35 -12.40
N LYS A 114 -16.22 -4.79 -12.60
CA LYS A 114 -17.28 -5.39 -13.41
C LYS A 114 -16.83 -5.64 -14.85
N LYS A 115 -16.11 -4.67 -15.46
CA LYS A 115 -15.57 -4.82 -16.82
C LYS A 115 -14.46 -5.88 -16.87
N PHE A 116 -13.62 -5.94 -15.84
CA PHE A 116 -12.55 -6.91 -15.72
C PHE A 116 -13.12 -8.34 -15.60
N GLU A 117 -14.05 -8.57 -14.71
CA GLU A 117 -14.73 -9.85 -14.50
C GLU A 117 -15.49 -10.32 -15.75
N ALA A 118 -16.09 -9.38 -16.49
CA ALA A 118 -16.75 -9.66 -17.77
C ALA A 118 -15.79 -9.87 -18.95
N GLY A 119 -14.47 -9.69 -18.74
CA GLY A 119 -13.45 -9.82 -19.80
C GLY A 119 -13.48 -8.72 -20.86
N VAL A 120 -14.13 -7.58 -20.58
CA VAL A 120 -14.32 -6.47 -21.56
C VAL A 120 -13.60 -5.19 -21.15
N HIS A 121 -12.65 -5.26 -20.23
CA HIS A 121 -11.85 -4.10 -19.83
C HIS A 121 -10.65 -3.92 -20.77
N TYR A 122 -10.89 -3.40 -21.98
CA TYR A 122 -9.86 -3.28 -23.03
C TYR A 122 -8.70 -2.33 -22.70
N SER A 123 -8.87 -1.43 -21.71
CA SER A 123 -7.83 -0.52 -21.24
C SER A 123 -7.31 -0.90 -19.84
N ILE A 124 -7.34 -2.19 -19.50
CA ILE A 124 -6.93 -2.69 -18.17
C ILE A 124 -5.47 -2.33 -17.82
N TYR A 125 -4.61 -2.17 -18.82
CA TYR A 125 -3.22 -1.73 -18.66
C TYR A 125 -3.07 -0.34 -18.03
N ASN A 126 -4.13 0.48 -18.04
CA ASN A 126 -4.15 1.77 -17.32
C ASN A 126 -4.47 1.60 -15.82
N LYS A 127 -4.79 0.39 -15.38
CA LYS A 127 -5.15 0.06 -14.00
C LYS A 127 -4.20 -0.96 -13.39
N MET A 128 -3.83 -1.99 -14.14
CA MET A 128 -2.86 -3.00 -13.68
C MET A 128 -1.44 -2.47 -13.83
N GLY A 129 -0.55 -2.89 -12.94
CA GLY A 129 0.84 -2.44 -12.91
C GLY A 129 1.09 -1.33 -11.90
N ALA A 130 2.16 -0.57 -12.11
CA ALA A 130 2.59 0.54 -11.28
C ALA A 130 2.39 1.88 -11.99
N HIS A 131 1.55 2.74 -11.41
CA HIS A 131 1.17 4.03 -12.00
C HIS A 131 1.50 5.18 -11.05
N PRO A 132 2.48 6.06 -11.37
CA PRO A 132 2.64 7.32 -10.68
C PRO A 132 1.37 8.15 -10.76
N MET A 133 0.86 8.59 -9.62
CA MET A 133 -0.36 9.42 -9.57
C MET A 133 -0.42 10.27 -8.30
N THR A 134 -1.37 11.17 -8.25
CA THR A 134 -1.68 11.99 -7.06
C THR A 134 -3.07 11.63 -6.55
N VAL A 135 -3.16 11.22 -5.29
CA VAL A 135 -4.43 10.87 -4.61
C VAL A 135 -4.58 11.77 -3.39
N LYS A 136 -5.71 12.48 -3.27
CA LYS A 136 -5.95 13.47 -2.20
C LYS A 136 -4.83 14.51 -2.03
N GLY A 137 -4.19 14.93 -3.13
CA GLY A 137 -3.08 15.89 -3.09
C GLY A 137 -1.72 15.29 -2.72
N VAL A 138 -1.63 14.00 -2.45
CA VAL A 138 -0.38 13.29 -2.15
C VAL A 138 0.09 12.54 -3.39
N SER A 139 1.30 12.85 -3.86
CA SER A 139 1.92 12.14 -4.97
C SER A 139 2.49 10.80 -4.49
N GLY A 140 2.40 9.78 -5.31
CA GLY A 140 2.88 8.44 -4.99
C GLY A 140 2.73 7.50 -6.17
N VAL A 141 2.75 6.20 -5.90
CA VAL A 141 2.58 5.16 -6.92
C VAL A 141 1.45 4.23 -6.51
N TYR A 142 0.52 4.05 -7.41
CA TYR A 142 -0.53 3.06 -7.33
C TYR A 142 -0.06 1.75 -7.95
N PHE A 143 -0.31 0.64 -7.26
CA PHE A 143 0.00 -0.71 -7.73
C PHE A 143 -1.26 -1.55 -7.78
N ALA A 144 -1.43 -2.30 -8.84
CA ALA A 144 -2.47 -3.31 -8.95
C ALA A 144 -1.97 -4.54 -9.70
N VAL A 145 -2.35 -5.73 -9.22
CA VAL A 145 -2.01 -7.01 -9.84
C VAL A 145 -3.15 -8.02 -9.68
N TRP A 146 -3.33 -8.86 -10.68
CA TRP A 146 -4.26 -9.98 -10.62
C TRP A 146 -3.53 -11.25 -10.20
N ALA A 147 -3.93 -11.78 -9.05
CA ALA A 147 -3.36 -12.98 -8.44
C ALA A 147 -4.46 -13.79 -7.70
N PRO A 148 -5.38 -14.43 -8.44
CA PRO A 148 -6.60 -15.01 -7.88
C PRO A 148 -6.33 -16.09 -6.82
N GLU A 149 -5.26 -16.87 -6.99
CA GLU A 149 -4.87 -17.95 -6.08
C GLU A 149 -4.01 -17.47 -4.89
N ALA A 150 -3.67 -16.20 -4.86
CA ALA A 150 -2.88 -15.65 -3.77
C ALA A 150 -3.72 -15.51 -2.50
N MET A 151 -3.14 -15.89 -1.37
CA MET A 151 -3.66 -15.57 -0.05
C MET A 151 -3.36 -14.10 0.30
N ARG A 152 -2.14 -13.65 0.01
CA ARG A 152 -1.67 -12.29 0.22
C ARG A 152 -0.72 -11.87 -0.89
N VAL A 153 -0.75 -10.60 -1.26
CA VAL A 153 0.22 -9.95 -2.15
C VAL A 153 0.77 -8.71 -1.47
N SER A 154 2.07 -8.48 -1.58
CA SER A 154 2.73 -7.25 -1.13
C SER A 154 3.61 -6.69 -2.23
N VAL A 155 3.77 -5.37 -2.26
CA VAL A 155 4.78 -4.71 -3.08
C VAL A 155 6.07 -4.63 -2.27
N VAL A 156 7.17 -5.11 -2.81
CA VAL A 156 8.48 -5.08 -2.14
C VAL A 156 9.53 -4.42 -3.03
N GLY A 157 10.44 -3.71 -2.40
CA GLY A 157 11.54 -3.00 -3.04
C GLY A 157 12.47 -2.36 -2.01
N ASP A 158 13.45 -1.59 -2.47
CA ASP A 158 14.39 -0.92 -1.56
C ASP A 158 13.67 0.05 -0.59
N PHE A 159 12.56 0.64 -1.02
CA PHE A 159 11.76 1.58 -0.22
C PHE A 159 11.13 0.97 1.04
N ASN A 160 11.02 -0.34 1.12
CA ASN A 160 10.52 -1.05 2.30
C ASN A 160 11.43 -2.22 2.72
N LEU A 161 12.71 -2.18 2.32
CA LEU A 161 13.73 -3.17 2.65
C LEU A 161 13.40 -4.59 2.15
N TRP A 162 12.62 -4.70 1.08
CA TRP A 162 12.14 -5.97 0.52
C TRP A 162 11.33 -6.81 1.50
N ASP A 163 10.74 -6.16 2.52
CA ASP A 163 9.92 -6.80 3.55
C ASP A 163 8.44 -6.79 3.15
N GLY A 164 7.90 -7.94 2.76
CA GLY A 164 6.52 -8.12 2.34
C GLY A 164 5.47 -7.86 3.41
N ARG A 165 5.87 -7.72 4.68
CA ARG A 165 4.96 -7.34 5.77
C ARG A 165 4.58 -5.86 5.73
N ARG A 166 5.37 -4.99 5.07
CA ARG A 166 5.25 -3.53 5.15
C ARG A 166 4.29 -2.88 4.16
N SER A 167 4.04 -3.50 3.04
CA SER A 167 3.20 -2.94 1.97
C SER A 167 2.25 -4.01 1.45
N GLN A 168 1.45 -4.57 2.36
CA GLN A 168 0.45 -5.58 2.05
C GLN A 168 -0.71 -4.94 1.30
N MET A 169 -1.08 -5.55 0.17
CA MET A 169 -2.14 -5.05 -0.71
C MET A 169 -3.51 -5.56 -0.26
N ARG A 170 -4.56 -4.76 -0.50
CA ARG A 170 -5.93 -5.22 -0.30
C ARG A 170 -6.42 -6.04 -1.48
N ARG A 171 -7.10 -7.14 -1.21
CA ARG A 171 -7.86 -7.88 -2.21
C ARG A 171 -9.21 -7.18 -2.44
N LEU A 172 -9.58 -6.99 -3.70
CA LEU A 172 -10.84 -6.36 -4.10
C LEU A 172 -11.92 -7.44 -4.30
N GLY A 173 -12.65 -7.74 -3.22
CA GLY A 173 -13.68 -8.79 -3.21
C GLY A 173 -13.13 -10.14 -3.67
N ASP A 174 -13.88 -10.82 -4.53
CA ASP A 174 -13.53 -12.14 -5.08
C ASP A 174 -12.85 -12.06 -6.46
N SER A 175 -12.58 -10.86 -6.96
CA SER A 175 -12.00 -10.64 -8.30
C SER A 175 -10.59 -11.20 -8.48
N GLY A 176 -9.87 -11.45 -7.40
CA GLY A 176 -8.46 -11.81 -7.42
C GLY A 176 -7.52 -10.64 -7.71
N VAL A 177 -8.05 -9.42 -7.82
CA VAL A 177 -7.24 -8.21 -7.96
C VAL A 177 -6.78 -7.73 -6.59
N PHE A 178 -5.50 -7.42 -6.47
CA PHE A 178 -4.89 -6.78 -5.31
C PHE A 178 -4.40 -5.40 -5.68
N GLU A 179 -4.56 -4.42 -4.77
CA GLU A 179 -4.09 -3.05 -4.99
C GLU A 179 -3.56 -2.40 -3.72
N ILE A 180 -2.69 -1.40 -3.90
CA ILE A 180 -2.25 -0.46 -2.87
C ILE A 180 -1.79 0.84 -3.51
N PHE A 181 -2.01 1.98 -2.84
CA PHE A 181 -1.34 3.24 -3.15
C PHE A 181 -0.22 3.45 -2.14
N ILE A 182 1.02 3.60 -2.61
CA ILE A 182 2.18 3.90 -1.77
C ILE A 182 2.52 5.38 -1.93
N PRO A 183 2.20 6.22 -0.92
CA PRO A 183 2.48 7.64 -0.96
C PRO A 183 3.99 7.91 -1.01
N GLU A 184 4.36 9.03 -1.62
CA GLU A 184 5.72 9.56 -1.70
C GLU A 184 6.72 8.70 -2.48
N LEU A 185 6.30 7.50 -2.94
CA LEU A 185 7.12 6.68 -3.82
C LEU A 185 7.23 7.35 -5.19
N LYS A 186 8.42 7.25 -5.78
CA LYS A 186 8.76 7.98 -7.01
C LYS A 186 9.01 7.05 -8.19
N LYS A 187 8.91 7.60 -9.38
CA LYS A 187 9.43 7.01 -10.62
C LYS A 187 10.87 6.56 -10.43
N GLY A 188 11.22 5.42 -11.01
CA GLY A 188 12.54 4.79 -10.89
C GLY A 188 12.66 3.79 -9.73
N ALA A 189 11.66 3.72 -8.84
CA ALA A 189 11.67 2.72 -7.79
C ALA A 189 11.65 1.31 -8.37
N VAL A 190 12.55 0.46 -7.88
CA VAL A 190 12.64 -0.95 -8.24
C VAL A 190 11.73 -1.75 -7.33
N TYR A 191 10.92 -2.65 -7.90
CA TYR A 191 9.95 -3.43 -7.13
C TYR A 191 9.69 -4.82 -7.71
N LYS A 192 9.13 -5.68 -6.86
CA LYS A 192 8.47 -6.94 -7.20
C LYS A 192 7.18 -7.09 -6.42
N TYR A 193 6.35 -8.04 -6.82
CA TYR A 193 5.28 -8.54 -5.98
C TYR A 193 5.78 -9.77 -5.20
N GLU A 194 5.61 -9.73 -3.88
CA GLU A 194 5.75 -10.90 -3.03
C GLU A 194 4.37 -11.54 -2.87
N ILE A 195 4.23 -12.75 -3.38
CA ILE A 195 2.96 -13.48 -3.41
C ILE A 195 3.04 -14.63 -2.43
N LYS A 196 2.14 -14.68 -1.45
CA LYS A 196 1.97 -15.81 -0.52
C LYS A 196 0.76 -16.63 -0.96
N PHE A 197 0.97 -17.90 -1.21
CA PHE A 197 -0.08 -18.87 -1.49
C PHE A 197 -0.47 -19.61 -0.21
N LYS A 198 -1.62 -20.30 -0.21
CA LYS A 198 -2.08 -21.09 0.95
C LYS A 198 -1.07 -22.15 1.40
N ASN A 199 -0.36 -22.73 0.44
CA ASN A 199 0.63 -23.76 0.70
C ASN A 199 1.95 -23.34 0.04
N GLY A 200 2.99 -23.16 0.84
CA GLY A 200 4.34 -22.85 0.35
C GLY A 200 4.90 -21.52 0.84
N ASP A 201 6.17 -21.31 0.51
CA ASP A 201 6.88 -20.08 0.83
C ASP A 201 6.45 -18.93 -0.09
N PRO A 202 6.55 -17.69 0.36
CA PRO A 202 6.32 -16.52 -0.48
C PRO A 202 7.25 -16.51 -1.69
N ALA A 203 6.70 -16.15 -2.86
CA ALA A 203 7.43 -16.08 -4.11
C ALA A 203 7.51 -14.64 -4.62
N LEU A 204 8.71 -14.20 -5.02
CA LEU A 204 8.93 -12.91 -5.67
C LEU A 204 8.65 -13.02 -7.17
N LYS A 205 7.75 -12.18 -7.68
CA LYS A 205 7.38 -12.11 -9.09
C LYS A 205 7.55 -10.70 -9.65
N ALA A 206 8.04 -10.63 -10.89
CA ALA A 206 8.00 -9.39 -11.65
C ALA A 206 6.55 -9.01 -11.98
N ASP A 207 6.30 -7.74 -12.20
CA ASP A 207 4.99 -7.24 -12.60
C ASP A 207 4.72 -7.57 -14.07
N PRO A 208 3.65 -8.31 -14.40
CA PRO A 208 3.30 -8.62 -15.79
C PRO A 208 2.87 -7.38 -16.60
N TYR A 209 2.51 -6.29 -15.94
CA TYR A 209 2.13 -5.01 -16.56
C TYR A 209 3.20 -3.92 -16.39
N ALA A 210 4.44 -4.29 -16.04
CA ALA A 210 5.52 -3.33 -15.87
C ALA A 210 5.83 -2.60 -17.19
N ASN A 211 5.86 -1.27 -17.13
CA ASN A 211 6.27 -0.44 -18.26
C ASN A 211 7.80 -0.42 -18.46
N TYR A 212 8.56 -0.78 -17.43
CA TYR A 212 10.02 -0.84 -17.47
C TYR A 212 10.55 -1.93 -16.52
N ALA A 213 11.69 -2.52 -16.86
CA ALA A 213 12.29 -3.60 -16.09
C ALA A 213 13.81 -3.42 -16.00
N GLU A 214 14.42 -4.04 -14.99
CA GLU A 214 15.87 -4.11 -14.88
C GLU A 214 16.51 -4.88 -16.05
N LEU A 215 17.77 -4.56 -16.31
CA LEU A 215 18.60 -5.34 -17.26
C LEU A 215 18.99 -6.68 -16.64
N ARG A 216 19.01 -7.73 -17.47
CA ARG A 216 19.48 -9.06 -17.07
C ARG A 216 20.90 -8.98 -16.50
N PRO A 217 21.23 -9.74 -15.44
CA PRO A 217 20.50 -10.88 -14.85
C PRO A 217 19.39 -10.50 -13.87
N ASN A 218 19.22 -9.24 -13.54
CA ASN A 218 18.16 -8.77 -12.66
C ASN A 218 16.78 -8.97 -13.28
N THR A 219 15.73 -9.05 -12.45
CA THR A 219 14.39 -9.41 -12.89
C THR A 219 13.30 -8.60 -12.23
N ALA A 220 13.64 -7.47 -11.57
CA ALA A 220 12.64 -6.62 -10.98
C ALA A 220 12.01 -5.67 -12.01
N SER A 221 10.84 -5.20 -11.68
CA SER A 221 10.13 -4.15 -12.41
C SER A 221 10.56 -2.79 -11.89
N ILE A 222 10.43 -1.77 -12.71
CA ILE A 222 10.78 -0.39 -12.37
C ILE A 222 9.55 0.48 -12.60
N VAL A 223 9.20 1.30 -11.62
CA VAL A 223 8.13 2.29 -11.76
C VAL A 223 8.50 3.28 -12.84
N TRP A 224 7.69 3.36 -13.89
CA TRP A 224 7.93 4.24 -15.01
C TRP A 224 6.66 4.98 -15.44
N ASP A 225 6.84 6.23 -15.88
CA ASP A 225 5.76 7.05 -16.40
C ASP A 225 5.90 7.13 -17.93
N LEU A 226 4.91 6.61 -18.65
CA LEU A 226 4.88 6.65 -20.11
C LEU A 226 4.46 8.02 -20.67
N ASP A 227 3.76 8.84 -19.88
CA ASP A 227 3.27 10.15 -20.32
C ASP A 227 4.39 11.17 -20.50
N GLU A 228 5.56 10.92 -19.89
CA GLU A 228 6.76 11.72 -20.11
C GLU A 228 7.43 11.44 -21.48
N TYR A 229 7.08 10.34 -22.15
CA TYR A 229 7.62 10.02 -23.47
C TYR A 229 6.97 10.85 -24.53
N LYS A 230 7.59 11.97 -24.91
CA LYS A 230 7.24 12.74 -26.11
C LYS A 230 7.80 12.00 -27.32
N SER A 231 6.96 11.27 -28.05
CA SER A 231 7.31 10.74 -29.35
C SER A 231 7.71 11.92 -30.26
N VAL A 232 9.00 11.99 -30.61
CA VAL A 232 9.44 12.88 -31.67
C VAL A 232 9.04 12.21 -32.97
N SER A 233 7.92 12.64 -33.55
CA SER A 233 7.53 12.22 -34.89
C SER A 233 8.56 12.76 -35.87
N TYR A 234 9.48 11.94 -36.32
CA TYR A 234 10.35 12.23 -37.46
C TYR A 234 9.56 12.10 -38.76
N THR A 235 8.61 12.99 -38.99
CA THR A 235 7.97 13.16 -40.31
C THR A 235 8.83 14.02 -41.23
N HIS A 236 10.15 13.78 -41.28
CA HIS A 236 11.02 14.38 -42.29
C HIS A 236 12.02 13.36 -42.83
N LEU A 237 11.50 12.26 -43.38
CA LEU A 237 12.19 11.59 -44.47
C LEU A 237 11.89 12.39 -45.73
N ARG A 238 12.68 13.42 -46.04
CA ARG A 238 12.73 13.95 -47.40
C ARG A 238 13.37 12.88 -48.27
N ALA A 239 12.56 12.27 -49.13
CA ALA A 239 13.08 11.56 -50.29
C ALA A 239 13.82 12.55 -51.18
N HIS A 240 15.08 12.29 -51.40
CA HIS A 240 15.86 12.84 -52.53
C HIS A 240 15.93 11.76 -53.60
#